data_82b9c0ea6e0b1e0842d86e0de380735f
#
_entry.id   82b9c0ea6e0b1e0842d86e0de380735f
#
_cell.length_a   1.000
_cell.length_b   1.000
_cell.length_c   1.000
_cell.angle_alpha   90.00
_cell.angle_beta   90.00
_cell.angle_gamma   90.00
#
_symmetry.space_group_name_H-M   'P 1'
#
loop_
_entity.id
_entity.type
_entity.pdbx_description
1 polymer ?
#
loop_
_entity_poly.entity_id
_entity_poly.type
_entity_poly.pdbx_seq_one_letter_code
_entity_poly.pdbx_strand_id
1 'polypeptide(L)'
;MLGNNSLDFVIDNYHYDSILYNKESYCEENILLAVPKHFSVNDELKDYQLSYENIKNKKYLNQKYPAVPLERFAELPFIMLTQGNDTRTRGDRLCRDAGFKPNIVLEFNQQSTAYMASSTQLGATFISDILVSQLPTFENLVYYKLDGEEAKRKVFFYYKTHKHKTRVMEEFIRLFDQRQEQ
;
A
#
# COMPACT_ATOMS: atom_id res chain seq x y z
N MET A 1 -6.46 -0.22 21.97
CA MET A 1 -6.03 1.15 22.32
C MET A 1 -7.19 2.14 22.28
N LEU A 2 -7.98 2.25 21.21
CA LEU A 2 -9.23 3.05 21.25
C LEU A 2 -10.20 2.57 22.34
N GLY A 3 -10.30 1.26 22.55
CA GLY A 3 -11.22 0.64 23.50
C GLY A 3 -11.06 1.12 24.96
N ASN A 4 -9.85 1.37 25.40
CA ASN A 4 -9.50 1.78 26.78
C ASN A 4 -9.29 3.30 26.95
N ASN A 5 -9.69 4.14 25.98
CA ASN A 5 -9.54 5.60 25.97
C ASN A 5 -8.09 6.12 26.03
N SER A 6 -7.10 5.30 25.73
CA SER A 6 -5.71 5.77 25.67
C SER A 6 -5.40 6.57 24.40
N LEU A 7 -6.27 6.48 23.39
CA LEU A 7 -6.19 7.26 22.16
C LEU A 7 -7.54 7.92 21.86
N ASP A 8 -7.51 9.11 21.28
CA ASP A 8 -8.70 9.83 20.86
C ASP A 8 -9.21 9.32 19.51
N PHE A 9 -8.29 8.98 18.58
CA PHE A 9 -8.59 8.37 17.30
C PHE A 9 -7.41 7.50 16.83
N VAL A 10 -7.65 6.67 15.82
CA VAL A 10 -6.62 5.93 15.07
C VAL A 10 -6.84 6.13 13.58
N ILE A 11 -5.76 6.06 12.82
CA ILE A 11 -5.77 6.01 11.36
C ILE A 11 -5.56 4.55 10.98
N ASP A 12 -6.54 3.95 10.31
CA ASP A 12 -6.50 2.52 9.99
C ASP A 12 -7.35 2.22 8.75
N ASN A 13 -7.05 1.12 8.11
CA ASN A 13 -7.85 0.51 7.04
C ASN A 13 -8.68 -0.69 7.51
N TYR A 14 -8.62 -1.05 8.79
CA TYR A 14 -9.40 -2.11 9.39
C TYR A 14 -10.88 -1.73 9.49
N HIS A 15 -11.78 -2.71 9.37
CA HIS A 15 -13.21 -2.49 9.56
C HIS A 15 -13.60 -2.66 11.01
N TYR A 16 -13.68 -1.53 11.72
CA TYR A 16 -14.20 -1.50 13.09
C TYR A 16 -15.73 -1.54 13.12
N ASP A 17 -16.28 -2.04 14.21
CA ASP A 17 -17.72 -2.07 14.45
C ASP A 17 -18.32 -0.64 14.43
N SER A 18 -19.25 -0.39 13.50
CA SER A 18 -19.88 0.91 13.30
C SER A 18 -20.80 1.34 14.45
N ILE A 19 -21.21 0.42 15.33
CA ILE A 19 -21.96 0.75 16.56
C ILE A 19 -21.03 1.42 17.57
N LEU A 20 -19.78 0.98 17.65
CA LEU A 20 -18.81 1.44 18.64
C LEU A 20 -17.92 2.58 18.13
N TYR A 21 -17.71 2.67 16.81
CA TYR A 21 -16.76 3.59 16.20
C TYR A 21 -17.34 4.32 14.99
N ASN A 22 -17.22 5.63 15.01
CA ASN A 22 -17.40 6.48 13.83
C ASN A 22 -16.13 6.47 12.97
N LYS A 23 -16.28 6.75 11.68
CA LYS A 23 -15.16 6.88 10.76
C LYS A 23 -15.31 8.07 9.84
N GLU A 24 -14.20 8.69 9.49
CA GLU A 24 -14.08 9.70 8.45
C GLU A 24 -12.99 9.29 7.45
N SER A 25 -13.19 9.61 6.20
CA SER A 25 -12.22 9.27 5.16
C SER A 25 -10.91 10.01 5.42
N TYR A 26 -9.79 9.30 5.36
CA TYR A 26 -8.45 9.88 5.42
C TYR A 26 -7.83 9.95 4.02
N CYS A 27 -7.67 8.81 3.36
CA CYS A 27 -7.12 8.74 2.00
C CYS A 27 -7.49 7.42 1.31
N GLU A 28 -7.25 7.40 0.01
CA GLU A 28 -7.18 6.16 -0.76
C GLU A 28 -5.72 5.83 -1.06
N GLU A 29 -5.34 4.59 -0.83
CA GLU A 29 -4.04 4.04 -1.17
C GLU A 29 -4.18 2.98 -2.26
N ASN A 30 -3.17 2.91 -3.13
CA ASN A 30 -3.04 1.83 -4.10
C ASN A 30 -1.80 1.00 -3.78
N ILE A 31 -1.95 -0.30 -3.84
CA ILE A 31 -0.85 -1.23 -3.69
C ILE A 31 -0.19 -1.41 -5.06
N LEU A 32 1.11 -1.19 -5.10
CA LEU A 32 1.98 -1.39 -6.25
C LEU A 32 2.87 -2.60 -5.99
N LEU A 33 3.45 -3.15 -7.05
CA LEU A 33 4.54 -4.11 -6.95
C LEU A 33 5.86 -3.39 -7.21
N ALA A 34 6.79 -3.44 -6.27
CA ALA A 34 8.18 -3.00 -6.44
C ALA A 34 9.05 -4.22 -6.73
N VAL A 35 9.80 -4.18 -7.83
CA VAL A 35 10.59 -5.29 -8.35
C VAL A 35 12.03 -4.84 -8.58
N PRO A 36 13.05 -5.57 -8.09
CA PRO A 36 14.44 -5.27 -8.40
C PRO A 36 14.73 -5.30 -9.91
N LYS A 37 15.45 -4.30 -10.39
CA LYS A 37 15.73 -4.10 -11.83
C LYS A 37 16.46 -5.26 -12.51
N HIS A 38 17.29 -6.00 -11.76
CA HIS A 38 18.09 -7.08 -12.33
C HIS A 38 17.28 -8.29 -12.78
N PHE A 39 16.02 -8.43 -12.37
CA PHE A 39 15.16 -9.52 -12.85
C PHE A 39 14.79 -9.31 -14.31
N SER A 40 15.08 -10.30 -15.17
CA SER A 40 14.89 -10.24 -16.62
C SER A 40 13.43 -10.00 -17.05
N VAL A 41 12.46 -10.37 -16.21
CA VAL A 41 11.04 -10.11 -16.47
C VAL A 41 10.77 -8.62 -16.71
N ASN A 42 11.55 -7.73 -16.13
CA ASN A 42 11.43 -6.28 -16.33
C ASN A 42 11.67 -5.85 -17.79
N ASP A 43 12.50 -6.59 -18.54
CA ASP A 43 12.79 -6.28 -19.95
C ASP A 43 11.58 -6.54 -20.86
N GLU A 44 10.74 -7.51 -20.49
CA GLU A 44 9.53 -7.87 -21.23
C GLU A 44 8.33 -6.96 -20.86
N LEU A 45 8.38 -6.30 -19.72
CA LEU A 45 7.26 -5.53 -19.15
C LEU A 45 7.49 -4.00 -19.15
N LYS A 46 8.31 -3.50 -20.07
CA LYS A 46 8.69 -2.06 -20.15
C LYS A 46 7.47 -1.14 -20.24
N ASP A 47 6.42 -1.54 -20.97
CA ASP A 47 5.21 -0.74 -21.18
C ASP A 47 4.35 -0.59 -19.91
N TYR A 48 4.58 -1.42 -18.91
CA TYR A 48 3.88 -1.42 -17.62
C TYR A 48 4.64 -0.68 -16.52
N GLN A 49 5.90 -0.29 -16.76
CA GLN A 49 6.76 0.29 -15.75
C GLN A 49 6.33 1.71 -15.39
N LEU A 50 6.31 1.99 -14.11
CA LEU A 50 6.01 3.32 -13.58
C LEU A 50 7.29 4.00 -13.11
N SER A 51 7.44 5.28 -13.46
CA SER A 51 8.44 6.13 -12.86
C SER A 51 7.97 6.62 -11.48
N TYR A 52 8.92 7.01 -10.63
CA TYR A 52 8.61 7.67 -9.35
C TYR A 52 7.69 8.88 -9.53
N GLU A 53 7.96 9.72 -10.53
CA GLU A 53 7.14 10.90 -10.84
C GLU A 53 5.71 10.54 -11.23
N ASN A 54 5.50 9.40 -11.89
CA ASN A 54 4.16 8.91 -12.23
C ASN A 54 3.39 8.51 -10.96
N ILE A 55 4.08 7.94 -9.97
CA ILE A 55 3.49 7.52 -8.69
C ILE A 55 3.22 8.75 -7.84
N LYS A 56 4.22 9.59 -7.61
CA LYS A 56 4.14 10.80 -6.79
C LYS A 56 2.99 11.73 -7.21
N ASN A 57 2.85 11.93 -8.53
CA ASN A 57 1.81 12.80 -9.09
C ASN A 57 0.51 12.04 -9.40
N LYS A 58 0.35 10.81 -8.94
CA LYS A 58 -0.81 9.93 -9.18
C LYS A 58 -1.21 9.78 -10.66
N LYS A 59 -0.30 10.10 -11.60
CA LYS A 59 -0.55 10.00 -13.06
C LYS A 59 -0.84 8.57 -13.50
N TYR A 60 -0.27 7.58 -12.82
CA TYR A 60 -0.46 6.17 -13.11
C TYR A 60 -1.90 5.68 -12.89
N LEU A 61 -2.75 6.45 -12.20
CA LEU A 61 -4.18 6.14 -12.05
C LEU A 61 -4.97 6.31 -13.35
N ASN A 62 -4.43 7.07 -14.30
CA ASN A 62 -5.04 7.23 -15.62
C ASN A 62 -5.05 5.89 -16.38
N GLN A 63 -6.08 5.67 -17.22
CA GLN A 63 -6.25 4.45 -18.01
C GLN A 63 -5.11 4.18 -19.00
N LYS A 64 -4.34 5.19 -19.40
CA LYS A 64 -3.17 5.02 -20.25
C LYS A 64 -2.02 4.23 -19.62
N TYR A 65 -2.03 4.06 -18.30
CA TYR A 65 -1.09 3.21 -17.58
C TYR A 65 -1.79 1.88 -17.25
N PRO A 66 -1.55 0.83 -18.03
CA PRO A 66 -2.16 -0.47 -17.80
C PRO A 66 -1.63 -1.09 -16.50
N ALA A 67 -2.45 -1.90 -15.86
CA ALA A 67 -2.00 -2.77 -14.79
C ALA A 67 -1.17 -3.93 -15.38
N VAL A 68 -0.13 -4.33 -14.68
CA VAL A 68 0.71 -5.44 -15.12
C VAL A 68 0.02 -6.77 -14.86
N PRO A 69 0.14 -7.76 -15.76
CA PRO A 69 -0.30 -9.12 -15.50
C PRO A 69 0.59 -9.75 -14.43
N LEU A 70 0.06 -9.89 -13.19
CA LEU A 70 0.84 -10.26 -12.01
C LEU A 70 1.42 -11.67 -12.07
N GLU A 71 0.81 -12.58 -12.86
CA GLU A 71 1.30 -13.94 -13.11
C GLU A 71 2.70 -13.98 -13.74
N ARG A 72 3.14 -12.89 -14.39
CA ARG A 72 4.48 -12.78 -14.96
C ARG A 72 5.59 -12.80 -13.90
N PHE A 73 5.25 -12.55 -12.65
CA PHE A 73 6.19 -12.53 -11.52
C PHE A 73 6.14 -13.80 -10.66
N ALA A 74 5.40 -14.84 -11.09
CA ALA A 74 5.18 -16.06 -10.30
C ALA A 74 6.46 -16.75 -9.84
N GLU A 75 7.52 -16.72 -10.68
CA GLU A 75 8.81 -17.37 -10.41
C GLU A 75 9.77 -16.49 -9.58
N LEU A 76 9.41 -15.25 -9.27
CA LEU A 76 10.29 -14.38 -8.50
C LEU A 76 10.27 -14.72 -7.01
N PRO A 77 11.36 -14.43 -6.29
CA PRO A 77 11.35 -14.36 -4.85
C PRO A 77 10.56 -13.15 -4.38
N PHE A 78 9.76 -13.31 -3.33
CA PHE A 78 8.99 -12.24 -2.71
C PHE A 78 9.46 -11.95 -1.30
N ILE A 79 9.48 -10.67 -0.98
CA ILE A 79 9.62 -10.14 0.38
C ILE A 79 8.22 -9.70 0.81
N MET A 80 7.66 -10.36 1.81
CA MET A 80 6.29 -10.13 2.23
C MET A 80 6.23 -9.56 3.65
N LEU A 81 5.08 -9.04 4.02
CA LEU A 81 4.81 -8.74 5.43
C LEU A 81 4.39 -10.00 6.17
N THR A 82 4.53 -10.00 7.50
CA THR A 82 4.09 -11.12 8.35
C THR A 82 2.58 -11.31 8.27
N GLN A 83 2.12 -12.53 8.53
CA GLN A 83 0.70 -12.85 8.57
C GLN A 83 -0.06 -11.97 9.58
N GLY A 84 -1.31 -11.64 9.26
CA GLY A 84 -2.14 -10.70 10.02
C GLY A 84 -1.98 -9.24 9.61
N ASN A 85 -1.02 -8.91 8.76
CA ASN A 85 -0.93 -7.58 8.14
C ASN A 85 -1.88 -7.49 6.93
N ASP A 86 -2.57 -6.36 6.79
CA ASP A 86 -3.51 -6.15 5.67
C ASP A 86 -2.83 -6.22 4.30
N THR A 87 -1.67 -5.59 4.13
CA THR A 87 -0.92 -5.64 2.86
C THR A 87 -0.48 -7.07 2.52
N ARG A 88 -0.14 -7.90 3.54
CA ARG A 88 0.14 -9.32 3.34
C ARG A 88 -1.09 -10.06 2.84
N THR A 89 -2.22 -9.88 3.49
CA THR A 89 -3.48 -10.54 3.13
C THR A 89 -3.89 -10.18 1.71
N ARG A 90 -3.75 -8.91 1.32
CA ARG A 90 -4.04 -8.42 -0.04
C ARG A 90 -3.06 -8.98 -1.07
N GLY A 91 -1.76 -8.98 -0.76
CA GLY A 91 -0.74 -9.57 -1.63
C GLY A 91 -0.96 -11.07 -1.88
N ASP A 92 -1.30 -11.83 -0.83
CA ASP A 92 -1.63 -13.25 -0.96
C ASP A 92 -2.88 -13.47 -1.84
N ARG A 93 -3.90 -12.60 -1.74
CA ARG A 93 -5.09 -12.66 -2.59
C ARG A 93 -4.79 -12.29 -4.04
N LEU A 94 -4.04 -11.21 -4.26
CA LEU A 94 -3.60 -10.80 -5.61
C LEU A 94 -2.82 -11.92 -6.32
N CYS A 95 -1.86 -12.55 -5.64
CA CYS A 95 -1.12 -13.67 -6.18
C CYS A 95 -2.01 -14.88 -6.48
N ARG A 96 -2.92 -15.23 -5.55
CA ARG A 96 -3.88 -16.32 -5.75
C ARG A 96 -4.80 -16.07 -6.95
N ASP A 97 -5.31 -14.84 -7.09
CA ASP A 97 -6.22 -14.48 -8.17
C ASP A 97 -5.48 -14.42 -9.52
N ALA A 98 -4.15 -14.18 -9.51
CA ALA A 98 -3.25 -14.33 -10.63
C ALA A 98 -2.77 -15.80 -10.86
N GLY A 99 -3.27 -16.77 -10.10
CA GLY A 99 -3.04 -18.19 -10.31
C GLY A 99 -1.75 -18.75 -9.70
N PHE A 100 -1.08 -18.05 -8.78
CA PHE A 100 0.14 -18.54 -8.15
C PHE A 100 0.21 -18.26 -6.63
N LYS A 101 1.14 -18.95 -5.97
CA LYS A 101 1.52 -18.70 -4.58
C LYS A 101 2.92 -18.08 -4.56
N PRO A 102 3.11 -16.92 -3.87
CA PRO A 102 4.42 -16.26 -3.85
C PRO A 102 5.48 -17.13 -3.17
N ASN A 103 6.66 -17.19 -3.77
CA ASN A 103 7.85 -17.78 -3.14
C ASN A 103 8.44 -16.78 -2.14
N ILE A 104 8.07 -16.91 -0.87
CA ILE A 104 8.44 -15.94 0.18
C ILE A 104 9.84 -16.29 0.71
N VAL A 105 10.79 -15.39 0.49
CA VAL A 105 12.17 -15.53 0.95
C VAL A 105 12.48 -14.77 2.23
N LEU A 106 11.73 -13.69 2.51
CA LEU A 106 11.86 -12.90 3.73
C LEU A 106 10.49 -12.36 4.16
N GLU A 107 10.30 -12.19 5.47
CA GLU A 107 9.12 -11.57 6.05
C GLU A 107 9.50 -10.45 7.02
N PHE A 108 8.76 -9.34 6.97
CA PHE A 108 8.94 -8.20 7.85
C PHE A 108 7.60 -7.72 8.44
N ASN A 109 7.66 -7.03 9.57
CA ASN A 109 6.47 -6.48 10.20
C ASN A 109 6.03 -5.13 9.59
N GLN A 110 6.94 -4.44 8.90
CA GLN A 110 6.70 -3.10 8.37
C GLN A 110 7.00 -3.02 6.88
N GLN A 111 6.12 -2.30 6.17
CA GLN A 111 6.19 -2.14 4.73
C GLN A 111 7.45 -1.37 4.28
N SER A 112 7.85 -0.35 5.04
CA SER A 112 9.09 0.39 4.77
C SER A 112 10.33 -0.48 4.84
N THR A 113 10.38 -1.42 5.79
CA THR A 113 11.50 -2.36 5.93
C THR A 113 11.52 -3.37 4.77
N ALA A 114 10.36 -3.90 4.38
CA ALA A 114 10.24 -4.79 3.21
C ALA A 114 10.69 -4.09 1.92
N TYR A 115 10.30 -2.81 1.77
CA TYR A 115 10.69 -1.99 0.63
C TYR A 115 12.21 -1.74 0.57
N MET A 116 12.82 -1.38 1.71
CA MET A 116 14.28 -1.24 1.80
C MET A 116 15.00 -2.57 1.52
N ALA A 117 14.48 -3.69 2.02
CA ALA A 117 15.03 -5.00 1.72
C ALA A 117 14.90 -5.37 0.22
N SER A 118 13.80 -5.01 -0.44
CA SER A 118 13.65 -5.19 -1.89
C SER A 118 14.69 -4.39 -2.67
N SER A 119 15.07 -3.19 -2.20
CA SER A 119 16.13 -2.41 -2.84
C SER A 119 17.52 -3.05 -2.74
N THR A 120 17.74 -4.03 -1.87
CA THR A 120 18.96 -4.84 -1.84
C THR A 120 18.95 -6.00 -2.84
N GLN A 121 17.98 -6.02 -3.75
CA GLN A 121 17.85 -6.96 -4.87
C GLN A 121 17.47 -8.40 -4.48
N LEU A 122 16.93 -8.62 -3.29
CA LEU A 122 16.58 -9.94 -2.77
C LEU A 122 15.23 -10.47 -3.25
N GLY A 123 14.30 -9.60 -3.66
CA GLY A 123 12.98 -10.03 -4.11
C GLY A 123 12.00 -8.88 -4.33
N ALA A 124 10.87 -9.18 -4.97
CA ALA A 124 9.77 -8.25 -5.19
C ALA A 124 8.97 -8.03 -3.90
N THR A 125 8.32 -6.88 -3.75
CA THR A 125 7.47 -6.58 -2.59
C THR A 125 6.25 -5.76 -2.96
N PHE A 126 5.15 -5.95 -2.23
CA PHE A 126 3.97 -5.11 -2.31
C PHE A 126 4.14 -3.86 -1.43
N ILE A 127 3.84 -2.69 -1.99
CA ILE A 127 4.03 -1.40 -1.31
C ILE A 127 2.92 -0.43 -1.66
N SER A 128 2.52 0.44 -0.70
CA SER A 128 1.56 1.49 -1.03
C SER A 128 2.20 2.64 -1.81
N ASP A 129 1.44 3.23 -2.73
CA ASP A 129 1.84 4.40 -3.51
C ASP A 129 2.18 5.61 -2.62
N ILE A 130 1.46 5.78 -1.52
CA ILE A 130 1.74 6.83 -0.53
C ILE A 130 3.12 6.63 0.08
N LEU A 131 3.45 5.39 0.47
CA LEU A 131 4.75 5.12 1.08
C LEU A 131 5.90 5.32 0.08
N VAL A 132 5.72 4.91 -1.19
CA VAL A 132 6.69 5.18 -2.26
C VAL A 132 6.91 6.68 -2.43
N SER A 133 5.84 7.49 -2.37
CA SER A 133 5.95 8.94 -2.55
C SER A 133 6.62 9.68 -1.38
N GLN A 134 6.65 9.07 -0.20
CA GLN A 134 7.21 9.66 1.04
C GLN A 134 8.60 9.15 1.40
N LEU A 135 9.01 8.00 0.89
CA LEU A 135 10.33 7.42 1.15
C LEU A 135 11.34 7.81 0.06
N PRO A 136 12.64 7.71 0.36
CA PRO A 136 13.66 7.84 -0.66
C PRO A 136 13.44 6.87 -1.81
N THR A 137 13.64 7.34 -3.04
CA THR A 137 13.58 6.50 -4.23
C THR A 137 14.80 5.60 -4.34
N PHE A 138 14.59 4.40 -4.83
CA PHE A 138 15.67 3.46 -5.13
C PHE A 138 15.78 3.29 -6.63
N GLU A 139 16.90 3.70 -7.22
CA GLU A 139 17.16 3.61 -8.67
C GLU A 139 17.18 2.18 -9.20
N ASN A 140 17.41 1.21 -8.32
CA ASN A 140 17.47 -0.22 -8.64
C ASN A 140 16.13 -0.95 -8.49
N LEU A 141 15.01 -0.21 -8.28
CA LEU A 141 13.65 -0.75 -8.29
C LEU A 141 12.86 -0.25 -9.50
N VAL A 142 11.96 -1.11 -9.95
CA VAL A 142 10.91 -0.82 -10.94
C VAL A 142 9.56 -1.01 -10.27
N TYR A 143 8.60 -0.17 -10.61
CA TYR A 143 7.27 -0.22 -10.01
C TYR A 143 6.22 -0.57 -11.05
N TYR A 144 5.20 -1.31 -10.61
CA TYR A 144 4.10 -1.76 -11.46
C TYR A 144 2.77 -1.49 -10.80
N LYS A 145 1.81 -0.99 -11.60
CA LYS A 145 0.41 -0.89 -11.20
C LYS A 145 -0.22 -2.26 -11.21
N LEU A 146 -0.98 -2.55 -10.16
CA LEU A 146 -1.80 -3.75 -10.04
C LEU A 146 -3.27 -3.45 -10.30
N ASP A 147 -4.03 -4.47 -10.68
CA ASP A 147 -5.48 -4.39 -10.87
C ASP A 147 -6.23 -5.14 -9.75
N GLY A 148 -7.54 -4.90 -9.71
CA GLY A 148 -8.46 -5.55 -8.78
C GLY A 148 -8.72 -4.75 -7.50
N GLU A 149 -9.73 -5.20 -6.75
CA GLU A 149 -10.16 -4.54 -5.50
C GLU A 149 -9.10 -4.63 -4.40
N GLU A 150 -8.32 -5.71 -4.39
CA GLU A 150 -7.26 -5.90 -3.40
C GLU A 150 -6.08 -4.95 -3.62
N ALA A 151 -5.92 -4.39 -4.82
CA ALA A 151 -4.92 -3.38 -5.11
C ALA A 151 -5.29 -1.97 -4.60
N LYS A 152 -6.50 -1.79 -4.09
CA LYS A 152 -6.99 -0.48 -3.60
C LYS A 152 -7.51 -0.63 -2.18
N ARG A 153 -7.27 0.37 -1.36
CA ARG A 153 -7.84 0.42 -0.01
C ARG A 153 -8.14 1.85 0.42
N LYS A 154 -9.18 1.98 1.25
CA LYS A 154 -9.50 3.23 1.93
C LYS A 154 -8.95 3.20 3.35
N VAL A 155 -8.36 4.30 3.76
CA VAL A 155 -7.89 4.51 5.12
C VAL A 155 -8.80 5.55 5.77
N PHE A 156 -9.11 5.34 7.04
CA PHE A 156 -10.06 6.17 7.77
C PHE A 156 -9.49 6.64 9.11
N PHE A 157 -9.97 7.78 9.57
CA PHE A 157 -9.92 8.16 10.98
C PHE A 157 -11.05 7.46 11.71
N TYR A 158 -10.74 6.67 12.74
CA TYR A 158 -11.72 6.04 13.61
C TYR A 158 -11.68 6.65 15.01
N TYR A 159 -12.86 6.96 15.55
CA TYR A 159 -13.04 7.46 16.91
C TYR A 159 -14.34 6.90 17.52
N LYS A 160 -14.45 6.89 18.87
CA LYS A 160 -15.61 6.30 19.55
C LYS A 160 -16.90 7.06 19.24
N THR A 161 -17.99 6.36 18.99
CA THR A 161 -19.32 6.92 18.70
C THR A 161 -19.83 7.79 19.82
N HIS A 162 -19.59 7.41 21.08
CA HIS A 162 -20.07 8.14 22.27
C HIS A 162 -19.12 9.26 22.73
N LYS A 163 -18.03 9.52 22.02
CA LYS A 163 -17.09 10.58 22.32
C LYS A 163 -17.29 11.72 21.34
N HIS A 164 -17.64 12.91 21.86
CA HIS A 164 -17.66 14.11 21.04
C HIS A 164 -16.26 14.37 20.47
N LYS A 165 -16.18 14.73 19.20
CA LYS A 165 -14.94 15.24 18.64
C LYS A 165 -14.49 16.45 19.44
N THR A 166 -13.26 16.44 19.89
CA THR A 166 -12.65 17.63 20.48
C THR A 166 -12.26 18.60 19.35
N ARG A 167 -12.20 19.88 19.64
CA ARG A 167 -11.73 20.90 18.70
C ARG A 167 -10.34 20.56 18.11
N VAL A 168 -9.50 19.92 18.91
CA VAL A 168 -8.17 19.45 18.47
C VAL A 168 -8.29 18.33 17.42
N MET A 169 -9.21 17.40 17.61
CA MET A 169 -9.46 16.34 16.63
C MET A 169 -10.00 16.90 15.31
N GLU A 170 -10.97 17.82 15.37
CA GLU A 170 -11.53 18.48 14.19
C GLU A 170 -10.46 19.23 13.40
N GLU A 171 -9.62 20.00 14.10
CA GLU A 171 -8.54 20.75 13.48
C GLU A 171 -7.46 19.83 12.88
N PHE A 172 -7.13 18.73 13.56
CA PHE A 172 -6.21 17.73 13.04
C PHE A 172 -6.73 17.11 11.72
N ILE A 173 -7.99 16.70 11.68
CA ILE A 173 -8.62 16.12 10.47
C ILE A 173 -8.61 17.16 9.34
N ARG A 174 -9.03 18.41 9.63
CA ARG A 174 -9.05 19.52 8.67
C ARG A 174 -7.67 19.80 8.05
N LEU A 175 -6.59 19.73 8.82
CA LEU A 175 -5.24 19.94 8.32
C LEU A 175 -4.78 18.83 7.35
N PHE A 176 -5.30 17.61 7.50
CA PHE A 176 -5.01 16.53 6.57
C PHE A 176 -5.81 16.64 5.28
N ASP A 177 -7.07 17.06 5.33
CA ASP A 177 -7.89 17.27 4.13
C ASP A 177 -7.25 18.32 3.21
N GLN A 178 -6.71 19.40 3.77
CA GLN A 178 -6.01 20.46 3.00
C GLN A 178 -4.73 20.00 2.33
N ARG A 179 -4.05 18.95 2.85
CA ARG A 179 -2.83 18.40 2.23
C ARG A 179 -3.11 17.50 1.03
N GLN A 180 -4.34 17.02 0.89
CA GLN A 180 -4.70 16.17 -0.24
C GLN A 180 -5.13 16.97 -1.48
N GLU A 181 -5.41 18.28 -1.32
CA GLU A 181 -5.79 19.20 -2.40
C GLU A 181 -4.58 19.91 -3.04
N GLN A 182 -3.37 19.73 -2.51
CA GLN A 182 -2.11 20.26 -3.04
C GLN A 182 -1.29 19.17 -3.74
#